data_24585eaae1c3d106ddcdda4e81bf77c6
#
_entry.id   24585eaae1c3d106ddcdda4e81bf77c6
#
_cell.length_a   1.000
_cell.length_b   1.000
_cell.length_c   1.000
_cell.angle_alpha   90.00
_cell.angle_beta   90.00
_cell.angle_gamma   90.00
#
_symmetry.space_group_name_H-M   'P 1'
#
loop_
_entity.id
_entity.type
_entity.pdbx_description
1 polymer ?
#
loop_
_entity_poly.entity_id
_entity_poly.type
_entity_poly.pdbx_seq_one_letter_code
_entity_poly.pdbx_strand_id
1 'polypeptide(L)'
;MKCAVLTGGGDCPGMNAFVRAVVRTLLNLSPESTIWGVLDGWYGLVHGHFRLLSKRDVSGIVMLGGTILGTMRFPEFETQPELRERAARLLHEQGFDYLFVIGGNGSVKASYALERILRERGWNVRILVAPGSIDNDVCNNLGTSIGFYSALERSLEMLSWIRDTASSHRRIYIVRSMGRDSAYLAFYAGIIAGAEYVIRPREEVDFEHLADIAMHRDRDTIFLVSEAYPKSLAEIRQILEQILRRRGVEREIRTVDMSYFQRGGKASVTDILRASWLGYRMVCDALRGADSGFYTAFTIGDERAPIPLELAVDDERTNHLDIPAEIIAMARALR
;
A
#
# COMPACT_ATOMS: atom_id res chain seq x y z
N MET A 1 -9.91 -20.62 20.32
CA MET A 1 -10.21 -20.26 18.92
C MET A 1 -9.13 -20.79 17.99
N LYS A 2 -9.52 -21.18 16.78
CA LYS A 2 -8.60 -21.51 15.69
C LYS A 2 -8.62 -20.40 14.64
N CYS A 3 -7.52 -19.72 14.45
CA CYS A 3 -7.43 -18.54 13.58
C CYS A 3 -6.40 -18.74 12.47
N ALA A 4 -6.58 -18.01 11.38
CA ALA A 4 -5.59 -17.88 10.31
C ALA A 4 -5.20 -16.42 10.09
N VAL A 5 -3.96 -16.18 9.63
CA VAL A 5 -3.47 -14.86 9.20
C VAL A 5 -2.91 -14.95 7.80
N LEU A 6 -3.30 -14.00 6.94
CA LEU A 6 -2.97 -13.94 5.51
C LEU A 6 -2.43 -12.57 5.14
N THR A 7 -1.36 -12.55 4.36
CA THR A 7 -0.85 -11.36 3.68
C THR A 7 -1.17 -11.46 2.19
N GLY A 8 -1.92 -10.52 1.64
CA GLY A 8 -2.43 -10.60 0.27
C GLY A 8 -2.09 -9.40 -0.60
N GLY A 9 -2.08 -9.60 -1.92
CA GLY A 9 -1.77 -8.56 -2.89
C GLY A 9 -0.28 -8.28 -3.04
N GLY A 10 0.09 -7.02 -3.31
CA GLY A 10 1.50 -6.60 -3.30
C GLY A 10 2.03 -6.53 -1.88
N ASP A 11 3.27 -6.95 -1.69
CA ASP A 11 3.94 -6.79 -0.41
C ASP A 11 4.15 -5.30 -0.07
N CYS A 12 4.07 -4.97 1.20
CA CYS A 12 4.39 -3.64 1.69
C CYS A 12 5.10 -3.71 3.05
N PRO A 13 5.98 -2.74 3.35
CA PRO A 13 6.62 -2.68 4.66
C PRO A 13 5.58 -2.53 5.77
N GLY A 14 5.69 -3.33 6.83
CA GLY A 14 4.75 -3.35 7.96
C GLY A 14 3.86 -4.60 8.01
N MET A 15 3.75 -5.39 6.95
CA MET A 15 3.00 -6.66 6.97
C MET A 15 3.52 -7.60 8.07
N ASN A 16 4.83 -7.71 8.24
CA ASN A 16 5.42 -8.52 9.29
C ASN A 16 5.10 -8.00 10.70
N ALA A 17 5.01 -6.68 10.89
CA ALA A 17 4.61 -6.10 12.17
C ALA A 17 3.15 -6.46 12.51
N PHE A 18 2.26 -6.44 11.52
CA PHE A 18 0.88 -6.88 11.65
C PHE A 18 0.79 -8.37 12.01
N VAL A 19 1.44 -9.25 11.25
CA VAL A 19 1.46 -10.70 11.50
C VAL A 19 1.97 -10.98 12.93
N ARG A 20 3.08 -10.34 13.33
CA ARG A 20 3.62 -10.47 14.68
C ARG A 20 2.62 -10.03 15.75
N ALA A 21 1.93 -8.92 15.53
CA ALA A 21 0.95 -8.41 16.48
C ALA A 21 -0.24 -9.38 16.64
N VAL A 22 -0.80 -9.86 15.54
CA VAL A 22 -1.88 -10.85 15.55
C VAL A 22 -1.46 -12.11 16.34
N VAL A 23 -0.32 -12.71 15.96
CA VAL A 23 0.14 -13.96 16.56
C VAL A 23 0.43 -13.79 18.07
N ARG A 24 1.18 -12.75 18.43
CA ARG A 24 1.54 -12.55 19.86
C ARG A 24 0.35 -12.16 20.70
N THR A 25 -0.54 -11.32 20.23
CA THR A 25 -1.73 -10.91 20.97
C THR A 25 -2.65 -12.10 21.22
N LEU A 26 -2.95 -12.89 20.18
CA LEU A 26 -3.82 -14.05 20.34
C LEU A 26 -3.24 -15.05 21.34
N LEU A 27 -1.97 -15.46 21.17
CA LEU A 27 -1.33 -16.44 22.03
C LEU A 27 -0.99 -15.93 23.45
N ASN A 28 -1.06 -14.62 23.70
CA ASN A 28 -0.92 -14.05 25.05
C ASN A 28 -2.27 -13.93 25.77
N LEU A 29 -3.33 -13.51 25.05
CA LEU A 29 -4.65 -13.29 25.65
C LEU A 29 -5.51 -14.54 25.68
N SER A 30 -5.24 -15.52 24.81
CA SER A 30 -5.96 -16.80 24.73
C SER A 30 -4.94 -17.92 24.42
N PRO A 31 -4.19 -18.42 25.43
CA PRO A 31 -3.12 -19.40 25.24
C PRO A 31 -3.56 -20.75 24.66
N GLU A 32 -4.84 -21.09 24.81
CA GLU A 32 -5.47 -22.29 24.23
C GLU A 32 -5.82 -22.13 22.74
N SER A 33 -5.74 -20.92 22.21
CA SER A 33 -6.00 -20.66 20.80
C SER A 33 -4.82 -21.09 19.93
N THR A 34 -5.12 -21.36 18.65
CA THR A 34 -4.11 -21.64 17.63
C THR A 34 -4.19 -20.63 16.51
N ILE A 35 -3.04 -20.27 15.95
CA ILE A 35 -2.93 -19.34 14.81
C ILE A 35 -2.08 -19.95 13.70
N TRP A 36 -2.63 -19.93 12.49
CA TRP A 36 -2.02 -20.49 11.30
C TRP A 36 -1.69 -19.40 10.30
N GLY A 37 -0.47 -19.35 9.81
CA GLY A 37 -0.08 -18.52 8.68
C GLY A 37 -0.52 -19.17 7.37
N VAL A 38 -1.23 -18.43 6.54
CA VAL A 38 -1.52 -18.84 5.16
C VAL A 38 -0.33 -18.45 4.31
N LEU A 39 0.38 -19.42 3.75
CA LEU A 39 1.54 -19.17 2.91
C LEU A 39 1.08 -18.75 1.51
N ASP A 40 1.82 -17.81 0.88
CA ASP A 40 1.58 -17.34 -0.49
C ASP A 40 0.19 -16.72 -0.73
N GLY A 41 -0.40 -16.12 0.31
CA GLY A 41 -1.65 -15.34 0.22
C GLY A 41 -2.86 -16.15 -0.24
N TRP A 42 -3.64 -15.59 -1.15
CA TRP A 42 -4.88 -16.20 -1.64
C TRP A 42 -4.65 -17.52 -2.37
N TYR A 43 -3.53 -17.67 -3.06
CA TYR A 43 -3.12 -18.93 -3.69
C TYR A 43 -3.00 -20.04 -2.65
N GLY A 44 -2.26 -19.79 -1.58
CA GLY A 44 -2.08 -20.76 -0.52
C GLY A 44 -3.37 -21.09 0.24
N LEU A 45 -4.27 -20.10 0.40
CA LEU A 45 -5.59 -20.35 1.01
C LEU A 45 -6.40 -21.37 0.21
N VAL A 46 -6.45 -21.22 -1.12
CA VAL A 46 -7.15 -22.14 -2.04
C VAL A 46 -6.55 -23.54 -2.02
N HIS A 47 -5.22 -23.64 -1.84
CA HIS A 47 -4.50 -24.92 -1.89
C HIS A 47 -4.24 -25.53 -0.51
N GLY A 48 -4.68 -24.87 0.57
CA GLY A 48 -4.52 -25.38 1.93
C GLY A 48 -3.08 -25.29 2.46
N HIS A 49 -2.30 -24.31 2.00
CA HIS A 49 -0.92 -24.10 2.45
C HIS A 49 -0.91 -23.37 3.80
N PHE A 50 -1.14 -24.09 4.85
CA PHE A 50 -1.17 -23.55 6.21
C PHE A 50 0.08 -23.96 7.01
N ARG A 51 0.62 -23.05 7.80
CA ARG A 51 1.72 -23.29 8.75
C ARG A 51 1.28 -22.83 10.14
N LEU A 52 1.32 -23.73 11.12
CA LEU A 52 1.09 -23.36 12.53
C LEU A 52 2.17 -22.39 12.97
N LEU A 53 1.76 -21.28 13.60
CA LEU A 53 2.65 -20.22 14.06
C LEU A 53 2.75 -20.22 15.59
N SER A 54 3.96 -20.03 16.08
CA SER A 54 4.29 -19.79 17.47
C SER A 54 4.85 -18.38 17.69
N LYS A 55 4.99 -17.96 18.95
CA LYS A 55 5.66 -16.70 19.30
C LYS A 55 7.11 -16.64 18.81
N ARG A 56 7.76 -17.80 18.62
CA ARG A 56 9.12 -17.91 18.12
C ARG A 56 9.20 -17.60 16.62
N ASP A 57 8.24 -18.07 15.83
CA ASP A 57 8.20 -17.86 14.38
C ASP A 57 8.08 -16.37 14.01
N VAL A 58 7.50 -15.58 14.89
CA VAL A 58 7.33 -14.13 14.70
C VAL A 58 8.32 -13.29 15.53
N SER A 59 9.38 -13.92 16.05
CA SER A 59 10.43 -13.19 16.77
C SER A 59 11.37 -12.50 15.78
N GLY A 60 11.65 -11.21 16.01
CA GLY A 60 12.58 -10.44 15.18
C GLY A 60 12.04 -9.99 13.82
N ILE A 61 10.88 -10.47 13.36
CA ILE A 61 10.37 -10.18 12.01
C ILE A 61 9.92 -8.72 11.82
N VAL A 62 9.72 -7.96 12.87
CA VAL A 62 9.27 -6.56 12.80
C VAL A 62 10.22 -5.66 12.01
N MET A 63 11.49 -6.01 11.97
CA MET A 63 12.52 -5.27 11.24
C MET A 63 12.76 -5.79 9.82
N LEU A 64 12.04 -6.83 9.40
CA LEU A 64 12.16 -7.41 8.05
C LEU A 64 11.18 -6.75 7.11
N GLY A 65 11.63 -6.44 5.90
CA GLY A 65 10.77 -6.04 4.79
C GLY A 65 9.94 -7.20 4.24
N GLY A 66 9.02 -6.91 3.32
CA GLY A 66 8.14 -7.91 2.74
C GLY A 66 7.26 -8.61 3.76
N THR A 67 7.01 -9.90 3.56
CA THR A 67 6.22 -10.74 4.46
C THR A 67 6.81 -12.14 4.62
N ILE A 68 6.89 -12.64 5.86
CA ILE A 68 7.37 -14.00 6.15
C ILE A 68 6.40 -15.10 5.69
N LEU A 69 5.16 -14.74 5.38
CA LEU A 69 4.15 -15.67 4.88
C LEU A 69 4.18 -15.80 3.36
N GLY A 70 4.88 -14.89 2.67
CA GLY A 70 4.79 -14.77 1.23
C GLY A 70 3.48 -14.13 0.77
N THR A 71 3.48 -13.69 -0.47
CA THR A 71 2.26 -13.23 -1.17
C THR A 71 2.46 -13.49 -2.66
N MET A 72 1.53 -14.21 -3.25
CA MET A 72 1.53 -14.51 -4.67
C MET A 72 0.39 -13.77 -5.36
N ARG A 73 0.68 -13.18 -6.52
CA ARG A 73 -0.40 -12.66 -7.37
C ARG A 73 -1.22 -13.83 -7.89
N PHE A 74 -2.52 -13.77 -7.66
CA PHE A 74 -3.45 -14.83 -8.02
C PHE A 74 -4.73 -14.24 -8.60
N PRO A 75 -4.67 -13.67 -9.83
CA PRO A 75 -5.81 -12.99 -10.46
C PRO A 75 -7.00 -13.94 -10.71
N GLU A 76 -6.75 -15.24 -10.84
CA GLU A 76 -7.78 -16.26 -10.99
C GLU A 76 -8.75 -16.28 -9.80
N PHE A 77 -8.30 -15.91 -8.60
CA PHE A 77 -9.17 -15.81 -7.42
C PHE A 77 -10.26 -14.74 -7.57
N GLU A 78 -9.99 -13.68 -8.33
CA GLU A 78 -10.96 -12.62 -8.61
C GLU A 78 -11.98 -13.05 -9.69
N THR A 79 -11.54 -13.85 -10.66
CA THR A 79 -12.34 -14.19 -11.84
C THR A 79 -13.07 -15.54 -11.76
N GLN A 80 -12.58 -16.48 -10.94
CA GLN A 80 -13.11 -17.84 -10.84
C GLN A 80 -13.85 -18.05 -9.51
N PRO A 81 -15.20 -18.10 -9.50
CA PRO A 81 -16.00 -18.30 -8.28
C PRO A 81 -15.69 -19.62 -7.56
N GLU A 82 -15.30 -20.65 -8.30
CA GLU A 82 -15.01 -21.99 -7.77
C GLU A 82 -13.82 -21.98 -6.80
N LEU A 83 -12.83 -21.12 -7.06
CA LEU A 83 -11.68 -20.97 -6.18
C LEU A 83 -12.06 -20.32 -4.86
N ARG A 84 -12.97 -19.34 -4.90
CA ARG A 84 -13.51 -18.70 -3.69
C ARG A 84 -14.36 -19.67 -2.86
N GLU A 85 -15.20 -20.46 -3.53
CA GLU A 85 -16.00 -21.52 -2.87
C GLU A 85 -15.08 -22.55 -2.21
N ARG A 86 -14.00 -22.96 -2.89
CA ARG A 86 -12.99 -23.87 -2.34
C ARG A 86 -12.29 -23.30 -1.12
N ALA A 87 -11.90 -22.04 -1.15
CA ALA A 87 -11.25 -21.35 -0.03
C ALA A 87 -12.22 -21.27 1.18
N ALA A 88 -13.49 -20.89 0.96
CA ALA A 88 -14.50 -20.83 2.00
C ALA A 88 -14.72 -22.19 2.65
N ARG A 89 -14.84 -23.22 1.83
CA ARG A 89 -15.02 -24.61 2.28
C ARG A 89 -13.82 -25.07 3.12
N LEU A 90 -12.59 -24.82 2.68
CA LEU A 90 -11.38 -25.17 3.43
C LEU A 90 -11.34 -24.49 4.81
N LEU A 91 -11.67 -23.21 4.88
CA LEU A 91 -11.74 -22.50 6.16
C LEU A 91 -12.75 -23.14 7.10
N HIS A 92 -13.95 -23.48 6.59
CA HIS A 92 -15.01 -24.11 7.37
C HIS A 92 -14.63 -25.52 7.81
N GLU A 93 -14.23 -26.40 6.87
CA GLU A 93 -13.88 -27.80 7.16
C GLU A 93 -12.70 -27.94 8.09
N GLN A 94 -11.74 -27.01 8.01
CA GLN A 94 -10.62 -26.94 8.93
C GLN A 94 -10.98 -26.37 10.31
N GLY A 95 -12.21 -25.87 10.48
CA GLY A 95 -12.72 -25.34 11.75
C GLY A 95 -12.07 -24.02 12.17
N PHE A 96 -11.77 -23.13 11.22
CA PHE A 96 -11.31 -21.79 11.56
C PHE A 96 -12.48 -20.91 12.03
N ASP A 97 -12.24 -20.14 13.09
CA ASP A 97 -13.17 -19.14 13.61
C ASP A 97 -12.96 -17.77 12.93
N TYR A 98 -11.69 -17.39 12.71
CA TYR A 98 -11.31 -16.10 12.15
C TYR A 98 -10.19 -16.22 11.10
N LEU A 99 -10.31 -15.39 10.05
CA LEU A 99 -9.25 -15.08 9.11
C LEU A 99 -8.85 -13.62 9.25
N PHE A 100 -7.62 -13.34 9.68
CA PHE A 100 -7.03 -12.00 9.70
C PHE A 100 -6.32 -11.74 8.39
N VAL A 101 -6.66 -10.67 7.69
CA VAL A 101 -6.10 -10.32 6.38
C VAL A 101 -5.45 -8.95 6.46
N ILE A 102 -4.27 -8.80 5.85
CA ILE A 102 -3.69 -7.50 5.51
C ILE A 102 -3.38 -7.45 4.03
N GLY A 103 -3.84 -6.41 3.32
CA GLY A 103 -3.59 -6.25 1.89
C GLY A 103 -4.27 -5.04 1.27
N GLY A 104 -4.07 -4.88 -0.03
CA GLY A 104 -4.63 -3.79 -0.84
C GLY A 104 -6.08 -4.03 -1.27
N ASN A 105 -6.58 -3.19 -2.20
CA ASN A 105 -7.97 -3.24 -2.72
C ASN A 105 -8.40 -4.63 -3.20
N GLY A 106 -7.54 -5.36 -3.94
CA GLY A 106 -7.84 -6.73 -4.37
C GLY A 106 -8.09 -7.67 -3.19
N SER A 107 -7.34 -7.52 -2.08
CA SER A 107 -7.55 -8.34 -0.88
C SER A 107 -8.82 -7.97 -0.14
N VAL A 108 -9.25 -6.71 -0.13
CA VAL A 108 -10.54 -6.30 0.43
C VAL A 108 -11.69 -6.90 -0.38
N LYS A 109 -11.63 -6.80 -1.72
CA LYS A 109 -12.62 -7.42 -2.63
C LYS A 109 -12.69 -8.94 -2.46
N ALA A 110 -11.54 -9.60 -2.38
CA ALA A 110 -11.43 -11.03 -2.14
C ALA A 110 -12.05 -11.44 -0.79
N SER A 111 -11.77 -10.68 0.26
CA SER A 111 -12.33 -10.90 1.60
C SER A 111 -13.85 -10.76 1.62
N TYR A 112 -14.40 -9.74 0.98
CA TYR A 112 -15.84 -9.53 0.85
C TYR A 112 -16.52 -10.68 0.08
N ALA A 113 -15.94 -11.06 -1.06
CA ALA A 113 -16.47 -12.17 -1.85
C ALA A 113 -16.49 -13.50 -1.07
N LEU A 114 -15.43 -13.74 -0.27
CA LEU A 114 -15.33 -14.91 0.58
C LEU A 114 -16.34 -14.87 1.75
N GLU A 115 -16.48 -13.72 2.40
CA GLU A 115 -17.44 -13.51 3.49
C GLU A 115 -18.88 -13.75 3.04
N ARG A 116 -19.25 -13.30 1.83
CA ARG A 116 -20.56 -13.57 1.25
C ARG A 116 -20.84 -15.07 1.14
N ILE A 117 -19.89 -15.86 0.61
CA ILE A 117 -20.04 -17.32 0.48
C ILE A 117 -20.20 -17.96 1.87
N LEU A 118 -19.37 -17.56 2.84
CA LEU A 118 -19.43 -18.09 4.20
C LEU A 118 -20.81 -17.83 4.83
N ARG A 119 -21.35 -16.62 4.65
CA ARG A 119 -22.66 -16.21 5.15
C ARG A 119 -23.80 -16.95 4.44
N GLU A 120 -23.78 -17.07 3.12
CA GLU A 120 -24.79 -17.78 2.31
C GLU A 120 -24.85 -19.28 2.66
N ARG A 121 -23.72 -19.88 3.02
CA ARG A 121 -23.62 -21.29 3.47
C ARG A 121 -23.93 -21.48 4.95
N GLY A 122 -24.07 -20.42 5.72
CA GLY A 122 -24.24 -20.52 7.18
C GLY A 122 -22.97 -21.00 7.90
N TRP A 123 -21.79 -20.82 7.29
CA TRP A 123 -20.50 -21.19 7.86
C TRP A 123 -19.97 -20.06 8.76
N ASN A 124 -19.73 -20.37 10.02
CA ASN A 124 -19.39 -19.37 11.04
C ASN A 124 -17.88 -19.05 11.06
N VAL A 125 -17.34 -18.60 9.94
CA VAL A 125 -15.98 -18.06 9.85
C VAL A 125 -16.05 -16.56 9.58
N ARG A 126 -15.35 -15.74 10.35
CA ARG A 126 -15.34 -14.29 10.23
C ARG A 126 -14.03 -13.78 9.66
N ILE A 127 -14.08 -12.70 8.89
CA ILE A 127 -12.93 -12.13 8.18
C ILE A 127 -12.71 -10.71 8.63
N LEU A 128 -11.53 -10.44 9.23
CA LEU A 128 -11.12 -9.12 9.66
C LEU A 128 -9.98 -8.64 8.76
N VAL A 129 -10.12 -7.45 8.16
CA VAL A 129 -9.23 -6.95 7.11
C VAL A 129 -8.58 -5.64 7.54
N ALA A 130 -7.26 -5.53 7.38
CA ALA A 130 -6.46 -4.32 7.56
C ALA A 130 -5.91 -3.83 6.21
N PRO A 131 -5.81 -2.50 5.96
CA PRO A 131 -5.24 -1.97 4.73
C PRO A 131 -3.72 -2.12 4.69
N GLY A 132 -3.20 -2.74 3.62
CA GLY A 132 -1.78 -2.86 3.34
C GLY A 132 -1.50 -2.53 1.88
N SER A 133 -0.94 -1.34 1.62
CA SER A 133 -0.57 -0.84 0.30
C SER A 133 0.34 0.37 0.43
N ILE A 134 1.34 0.49 -0.45
CA ILE A 134 2.15 1.71 -0.54
C ILE A 134 1.43 2.83 -1.30
N ASP A 135 0.38 2.51 -2.06
CA ASP A 135 -0.32 3.43 -2.95
C ASP A 135 -1.31 4.33 -2.20
N ASN A 136 -1.63 3.97 -0.95
CA ASN A 136 -2.58 4.68 -0.07
C ASN A 136 -3.97 4.87 -0.69
N ASP A 137 -4.41 3.89 -1.45
CA ASP A 137 -5.65 3.90 -2.23
C ASP A 137 -6.73 2.95 -1.69
N VAL A 138 -6.47 2.26 -0.57
CA VAL A 138 -7.37 1.23 -0.05
C VAL A 138 -8.59 1.87 0.58
N CYS A 139 -9.76 1.42 0.15
CA CYS A 139 -11.06 1.83 0.69
C CYS A 139 -11.23 3.37 0.74
N ASN A 140 -10.93 4.05 -0.38
CA ASN A 140 -11.02 5.52 -0.50
C ASN A 140 -10.26 6.31 0.53
N ASN A 141 -9.17 5.76 1.00
CA ASN A 141 -8.35 6.47 1.95
C ASN A 141 -9.10 6.85 3.25
N LEU A 142 -10.07 6.03 3.66
CA LEU A 142 -10.76 6.15 4.97
C LEU A 142 -9.80 5.98 6.14
N GLY A 143 -8.56 5.71 5.86
CA GLY A 143 -7.41 5.64 6.75
C GLY A 143 -6.16 5.58 5.93
N THR A 144 -5.00 5.71 6.53
CA THR A 144 -3.74 5.54 5.82
C THR A 144 -3.37 4.06 5.76
N SER A 145 -3.02 3.55 4.58
CA SER A 145 -2.58 2.16 4.41
C SER A 145 -1.22 1.90 5.06
N ILE A 146 -1.05 0.70 5.64
CA ILE A 146 0.25 0.22 6.12
C ILE A 146 1.19 0.09 4.92
N GLY A 147 2.41 0.65 5.03
CA GLY A 147 3.41 0.68 3.97
C GLY A 147 3.57 2.03 3.29
N PHE A 148 2.56 2.90 3.33
CA PHE A 148 2.60 4.20 2.67
C PHE A 148 3.69 5.12 3.23
N TYR A 149 3.77 5.27 4.55
CA TYR A 149 4.80 6.11 5.17
C TYR A 149 6.21 5.55 4.98
N SER A 150 6.34 4.23 4.95
CA SER A 150 7.62 3.59 4.62
C SER A 150 8.06 3.92 3.20
N ALA A 151 7.14 3.87 2.24
CA ALA A 151 7.43 4.24 0.84
C ALA A 151 7.75 5.73 0.70
N LEU A 152 7.11 6.61 1.47
CA LEU A 152 7.46 8.03 1.51
C LEU A 152 8.86 8.28 2.06
N GLU A 153 9.25 7.62 3.16
CA GLU A 153 10.61 7.72 3.70
C GLU A 153 11.66 7.28 2.68
N ARG A 154 11.42 6.17 1.96
CA ARG A 154 12.30 5.71 0.87
C ARG A 154 12.37 6.71 -0.27
N SER A 155 11.21 7.26 -0.66
CA SER A 155 11.14 8.28 -1.70
C SER A 155 11.95 9.52 -1.33
N LEU A 156 11.83 9.99 -0.09
CA LEU A 156 12.59 11.13 0.41
C LEU A 156 14.09 10.87 0.37
N GLU A 157 14.53 9.71 0.85
CA GLU A 157 15.94 9.30 0.84
C GLU A 157 16.52 9.28 -0.58
N MET A 158 15.82 8.65 -1.53
CA MET A 158 16.24 8.57 -2.93
C MET A 158 16.24 9.95 -3.61
N LEU A 159 15.22 10.76 -3.38
CA LEU A 159 15.10 12.08 -3.97
C LEU A 159 16.16 13.03 -3.40
N SER A 160 16.58 12.88 -2.14
CA SER A 160 17.71 13.65 -1.59
C SER A 160 19.01 13.34 -2.31
N TRP A 161 19.31 12.05 -2.57
CA TRP A 161 20.50 11.65 -3.33
C TRP A 161 20.47 12.16 -4.78
N ILE A 162 19.28 12.11 -5.41
CA ILE A 162 19.10 12.66 -6.77
C ILE A 162 19.32 14.16 -6.75
N ARG A 163 18.84 14.89 -5.74
CA ARG A 163 19.00 16.34 -5.62
C ARG A 163 20.45 16.75 -5.47
N ASP A 164 21.24 16.01 -4.69
CA ASP A 164 22.68 16.29 -4.51
C ASP A 164 23.42 16.26 -5.87
N THR A 165 23.19 15.22 -6.66
CA THR A 165 23.83 15.12 -7.99
C THR A 165 23.20 16.08 -9.01
N ALA A 166 21.89 16.33 -8.94
CA ALA A 166 21.20 17.29 -9.81
C ALA A 166 21.76 18.70 -9.60
N SER A 167 21.94 19.12 -8.35
CA SER A 167 22.47 20.42 -7.99
C SER A 167 23.95 20.57 -8.40
N SER A 168 24.77 19.54 -8.16
CA SER A 168 26.20 19.56 -8.53
C SER A 168 26.44 19.74 -10.03
N HIS A 169 25.55 19.21 -10.86
CA HIS A 169 25.66 19.24 -12.32
C HIS A 169 24.66 20.18 -13.02
N ARG A 170 23.84 20.92 -12.28
CA ARG A 170 22.79 21.81 -12.80
C ARG A 170 21.82 21.10 -13.76
N ARG A 171 21.47 19.85 -13.43
CA ARG A 171 20.64 18.97 -14.27
C ARG A 171 19.17 19.08 -13.94
N ILE A 172 18.35 18.66 -14.92
CA ILE A 172 16.94 18.38 -14.74
C ILE A 172 16.77 16.86 -14.55
N TYR A 173 16.04 16.45 -13.51
CA TYR A 173 15.68 15.07 -13.31
C TYR A 173 14.18 14.89 -13.45
N ILE A 174 13.77 13.87 -14.21
CA ILE A 174 12.40 13.39 -14.32
C ILE A 174 12.36 12.04 -13.61
N VAL A 175 11.66 11.99 -12.48
CA VAL A 175 11.67 10.83 -11.57
C VAL A 175 10.29 10.20 -11.52
N ARG A 176 10.16 8.92 -11.88
CA ARG A 176 8.92 8.17 -11.75
C ARG A 176 8.78 7.58 -10.36
N SER A 177 7.61 7.78 -9.76
CA SER A 177 7.20 7.17 -8.50
C SER A 177 6.13 6.12 -8.74
N MET A 178 6.19 5.01 -8.01
CA MET A 178 5.07 4.08 -7.90
C MET A 178 3.82 4.78 -7.36
N GLY A 179 2.71 4.11 -7.35
CA GLY A 179 1.42 4.61 -6.85
C GLY A 179 0.25 4.03 -7.62
N ARG A 180 0.49 3.18 -8.62
CA ARG A 180 -0.54 2.59 -9.46
C ARG A 180 -1.43 3.70 -10.04
N ASP A 181 -2.76 3.60 -9.84
CA ASP A 181 -3.74 4.60 -10.30
C ASP A 181 -3.86 5.82 -9.39
N SER A 182 -3.21 5.78 -8.22
CA SER A 182 -3.21 6.83 -7.20
C SER A 182 -2.09 7.85 -7.41
N ALA A 183 -2.40 9.12 -7.19
CA ALA A 183 -1.41 10.19 -7.18
C ALA A 183 -0.70 10.36 -5.82
N TYR A 184 -1.21 9.74 -4.75
CA TYR A 184 -0.80 10.06 -3.37
C TYR A 184 0.70 9.91 -3.15
N LEU A 185 1.29 8.76 -3.51
CA LEU A 185 2.71 8.50 -3.24
C LEU A 185 3.60 9.51 -3.97
N ALA A 186 3.38 9.73 -5.27
CA ALA A 186 4.15 10.70 -6.05
C ALA A 186 3.96 12.13 -5.53
N PHE A 187 2.72 12.51 -5.20
CA PHE A 187 2.40 13.86 -4.79
C PHE A 187 3.00 14.21 -3.42
N TYR A 188 2.83 13.34 -2.42
CA TYR A 188 3.41 13.56 -1.11
C TYR A 188 4.94 13.47 -1.12
N ALA A 189 5.51 12.53 -1.88
CA ALA A 189 6.96 12.48 -2.09
C ALA A 189 7.48 13.79 -2.70
N GLY A 190 6.75 14.35 -3.67
CA GLY A 190 7.11 15.63 -4.27
C GLY A 190 7.07 16.80 -3.30
N ILE A 191 6.07 16.87 -2.41
CA ILE A 191 5.98 17.92 -1.37
C ILE A 191 7.15 17.81 -0.41
N ILE A 192 7.38 16.64 0.19
CA ILE A 192 8.40 16.46 1.22
C ILE A 192 9.83 16.62 0.69
N ALA A 193 10.07 16.30 -0.59
CA ALA A 193 11.37 16.46 -1.23
C ALA A 193 11.54 17.83 -1.92
N GLY A 194 10.53 18.69 -1.90
CA GLY A 194 10.57 19.99 -2.57
C GLY A 194 10.73 19.89 -4.09
N ALA A 195 10.07 18.91 -4.73
CA ALA A 195 10.09 18.80 -6.18
C ALA A 195 9.38 19.99 -6.83
N GLU A 196 9.93 20.47 -7.95
CA GLU A 196 9.42 21.66 -8.64
C GLU A 196 8.06 21.44 -9.29
N TYR A 197 7.77 20.19 -9.69
CA TYR A 197 6.46 19.81 -10.19
C TYR A 197 6.18 18.32 -9.96
N VAL A 198 4.89 17.98 -9.80
CA VAL A 198 4.43 16.59 -9.74
C VAL A 198 3.37 16.39 -10.81
N ILE A 199 3.67 15.54 -11.77
CA ILE A 199 2.76 15.13 -12.85
C ILE A 199 1.86 14.03 -12.32
N ARG A 200 0.55 14.30 -12.24
CA ARG A 200 -0.47 13.39 -11.73
C ARG A 200 -1.03 12.47 -12.84
N PRO A 201 -1.68 11.35 -12.52
CA PRO A 201 -2.11 10.35 -13.50
C PRO A 201 -2.99 10.86 -14.63
N ARG A 202 -3.93 11.75 -14.34
CA ARG A 202 -4.95 12.25 -15.29
C ARG A 202 -4.78 13.73 -15.62
N GLU A 203 -3.60 14.28 -15.40
CA GLU A 203 -3.32 15.69 -15.62
C GLU A 203 -3.00 15.97 -17.09
N GLU A 204 -3.62 16.98 -17.67
CA GLU A 204 -3.14 17.60 -18.90
C GLU A 204 -1.95 18.50 -18.56
N VAL A 205 -0.75 18.04 -18.94
CA VAL A 205 0.49 18.72 -18.58
C VAL A 205 0.85 19.75 -19.64
N ASP A 206 0.98 21.00 -19.22
CA ASP A 206 1.60 22.05 -20.01
C ASP A 206 3.13 21.94 -19.94
N PHE A 207 3.73 21.31 -20.94
CA PHE A 207 5.19 21.13 -21.03
C PHE A 207 5.95 22.42 -21.26
N GLU A 208 5.32 23.46 -21.85
CA GLU A 208 5.92 24.79 -21.97
C GLU A 208 6.10 25.42 -20.57
N HIS A 209 5.10 25.27 -19.72
CA HIS A 209 5.19 25.70 -18.31
C HIS A 209 6.28 24.92 -17.53
N LEU A 210 6.42 23.60 -17.76
CA LEU A 210 7.51 22.83 -17.14
C LEU A 210 8.90 23.33 -17.60
N ALA A 211 9.02 23.70 -18.89
CA ALA A 211 10.24 24.29 -19.41
C ALA A 211 10.52 25.66 -18.76
N ASP A 212 9.50 26.51 -18.56
CA ASP A 212 9.62 27.77 -17.82
C ASP A 212 10.17 27.55 -16.42
N ILE A 213 9.60 26.60 -15.66
CA ILE A 213 10.11 26.24 -14.32
C ILE A 213 11.59 25.86 -14.41
N ALA A 214 11.97 25.01 -15.35
CA ALA A 214 13.35 24.56 -15.50
C ALA A 214 14.30 25.70 -15.87
N MET A 215 13.87 26.67 -16.66
CA MET A 215 14.68 27.82 -17.09
C MET A 215 14.93 28.84 -15.98
N HIS A 216 13.96 29.02 -15.08
CA HIS A 216 14.07 29.97 -13.96
C HIS A 216 14.89 29.46 -12.77
N ARG A 217 15.37 28.22 -12.84
CA ARG A 217 16.18 27.61 -11.77
C ARG A 217 17.66 27.49 -12.19
N ASP A 218 18.53 28.13 -11.45
CA ASP A 218 19.97 28.17 -11.77
C ASP A 218 20.73 26.87 -11.44
N ARG A 219 20.15 26.00 -10.58
CA ARG A 219 20.85 24.80 -10.11
C ARG A 219 20.19 23.52 -10.61
N ASP A 220 19.27 22.99 -9.84
CA ASP A 220 18.62 21.71 -10.08
C ASP A 220 17.12 21.89 -10.35
N THR A 221 16.54 20.90 -10.99
CA THR A 221 15.09 20.81 -11.18
C THR A 221 14.70 19.35 -11.11
N ILE A 222 13.73 19.02 -10.26
CA ILE A 222 13.18 17.67 -10.14
C ILE A 222 11.69 17.72 -10.47
N PHE A 223 11.29 16.95 -11.49
CA PHE A 223 9.90 16.69 -11.82
C PHE A 223 9.56 15.25 -11.41
N LEU A 224 8.58 15.08 -10.51
CA LEU A 224 8.04 13.76 -10.21
C LEU A 224 6.93 13.42 -11.20
N VAL A 225 6.88 12.14 -11.57
CA VAL A 225 5.86 11.58 -12.47
C VAL A 225 5.17 10.41 -11.78
N SER A 226 3.85 10.46 -11.68
CA SER A 226 3.06 9.32 -11.19
C SER A 226 3.15 8.14 -12.15
N GLU A 227 3.18 6.91 -11.62
CA GLU A 227 3.27 5.67 -12.39
C GLU A 227 2.21 5.57 -13.50
N ALA A 228 0.97 5.96 -13.19
CA ALA A 228 -0.15 5.89 -14.11
C ALA A 228 -0.21 7.03 -15.14
N TYR A 229 0.73 7.97 -15.15
CA TYR A 229 0.78 8.96 -16.22
C TYR A 229 1.11 8.29 -17.57
N PRO A 230 0.32 8.56 -18.64
CA PRO A 230 0.36 7.74 -19.84
C PRO A 230 1.66 7.83 -20.66
N LYS A 231 2.41 8.96 -20.54
CA LYS A 231 3.68 9.10 -21.27
C LYS A 231 4.84 8.43 -20.51
N SER A 232 5.71 7.78 -21.24
CA SER A 232 6.96 7.25 -20.72
C SER A 232 7.93 8.38 -20.30
N LEU A 233 8.88 8.06 -19.42
CA LEU A 233 9.94 9.01 -19.05
C LEU A 233 10.74 9.48 -20.26
N ALA A 234 10.93 8.61 -21.26
CA ALA A 234 11.64 8.94 -22.50
C ALA A 234 10.87 9.96 -23.34
N GLU A 235 9.55 9.80 -23.48
CA GLU A 235 8.69 10.75 -24.21
C GLU A 235 8.67 12.11 -23.51
N ILE A 236 8.50 12.15 -22.18
CA ILE A 236 8.52 13.40 -21.40
C ILE A 236 9.86 14.12 -21.58
N ARG A 237 10.96 13.37 -21.46
CA ARG A 237 12.30 13.88 -21.68
C ARG A 237 12.46 14.48 -23.07
N GLN A 238 12.05 13.77 -24.12
CA GLN A 238 12.17 14.22 -25.50
C GLN A 238 11.40 15.52 -25.75
N ILE A 239 10.17 15.62 -25.21
CA ILE A 239 9.35 16.85 -25.32
C ILE A 239 10.07 18.03 -24.68
N LEU A 240 10.52 17.87 -23.45
CA LEU A 240 11.23 18.95 -22.72
C LEU A 240 12.55 19.34 -23.39
N GLU A 241 13.34 18.38 -23.88
CA GLU A 241 14.58 18.66 -24.62
C GLU A 241 14.31 19.48 -25.89
N GLN A 242 13.26 19.17 -26.64
CA GLN A 242 12.86 19.93 -27.83
C GLN A 242 12.45 21.36 -27.49
N ILE A 243 11.67 21.56 -26.43
CA ILE A 243 11.23 22.89 -25.99
C ILE A 243 12.44 23.72 -25.55
N LEU A 244 13.30 23.18 -24.69
CA LEU A 244 14.47 23.89 -24.18
C LEU A 244 15.44 24.28 -25.31
N ARG A 245 15.70 23.38 -26.28
CA ARG A 245 16.54 23.68 -27.46
C ARG A 245 15.94 24.81 -28.31
N ARG A 246 14.63 24.81 -28.56
CA ARG A 246 13.96 25.90 -29.29
C ARG A 246 14.13 27.26 -28.58
N ARG A 247 14.24 27.25 -27.24
CA ARG A 247 14.43 28.44 -26.41
C ARG A 247 15.91 28.79 -26.18
N GLY A 248 16.84 28.06 -26.82
CA GLY A 248 18.29 28.32 -26.72
C GLY A 248 18.89 27.89 -25.37
N VAL A 249 18.24 26.99 -24.64
CA VAL A 249 18.71 26.49 -23.35
C VAL A 249 19.27 25.10 -23.50
N GLU A 250 20.55 24.91 -23.11
CA GLU A 250 21.21 23.62 -23.05
C GLU A 250 21.33 23.17 -21.59
N ARG A 251 20.42 22.28 -21.16
CA ARG A 251 20.48 21.60 -19.85
C ARG A 251 20.30 20.10 -20.04
N GLU A 252 21.14 19.34 -19.37
CA GLU A 252 21.07 17.89 -19.40
C GLU A 252 19.85 17.41 -18.63
N ILE A 253 19.02 16.55 -19.26
CA ILE A 253 17.86 15.91 -18.63
C ILE A 253 18.18 14.45 -18.39
N ARG A 254 18.01 14.00 -17.13
CA ARG A 254 18.14 12.60 -16.72
C ARG A 254 16.79 12.05 -16.25
N THR A 255 16.61 10.76 -16.42
CA THR A 255 15.41 10.05 -15.97
C THR A 255 15.78 8.98 -14.97
N VAL A 256 14.96 8.83 -13.93
CA VAL A 256 15.09 7.81 -12.89
C VAL A 256 13.72 7.19 -12.63
N ASP A 257 13.67 5.87 -12.49
CA ASP A 257 12.49 5.16 -12.01
C ASP A 257 12.78 4.61 -10.61
N MET A 258 12.06 5.09 -9.60
CA MET A 258 12.24 4.63 -8.22
C MET A 258 11.72 3.21 -8.01
N SER A 259 10.68 2.82 -8.77
CA SER A 259 10.20 1.44 -8.87
C SER A 259 10.16 0.69 -7.53
N TYR A 260 10.60 -0.56 -7.51
CA TYR A 260 10.54 -1.45 -6.34
C TYR A 260 11.36 -1.01 -5.12
N PHE A 261 12.26 -0.05 -5.27
CA PHE A 261 12.97 0.51 -4.10
C PHE A 261 12.03 1.14 -3.09
N GLN A 262 10.89 1.69 -3.54
CA GLN A 262 9.87 2.27 -2.67
C GLN A 262 9.12 1.21 -1.83
N ARG A 263 9.11 -0.06 -2.27
CA ARG A 263 8.44 -1.18 -1.58
C ARG A 263 9.34 -1.94 -0.62
N GLY A 264 10.65 -1.83 -0.79
CA GLY A 264 11.62 -2.64 -0.07
C GLY A 264 11.98 -2.12 1.31
N GLY A 265 12.75 -2.93 2.03
CA GLY A 265 13.37 -2.57 3.29
C GLY A 265 12.45 -2.61 4.51
N LYS A 266 12.99 -2.21 5.65
CA LYS A 266 12.26 -2.18 6.92
C LYS A 266 11.12 -1.16 6.89
N ALA A 267 10.06 -1.41 7.63
CA ALA A 267 8.98 -0.46 7.77
C ALA A 267 9.39 0.77 8.59
N SER A 268 8.76 1.91 8.32
CA SER A 268 8.84 3.12 9.12
C SER A 268 8.32 2.88 10.54
N VAL A 269 8.73 3.73 11.48
CA VAL A 269 8.20 3.67 12.85
C VAL A 269 6.67 3.81 12.85
N THR A 270 6.15 4.71 12.03
CA THR A 270 4.70 4.95 11.89
C THR A 270 3.98 3.69 11.42
N ASP A 271 4.46 3.03 10.36
CA ASP A 271 3.81 1.82 9.85
C ASP A 271 3.94 0.63 10.80
N ILE A 272 5.08 0.47 11.50
CA ILE A 272 5.26 -0.55 12.53
C ILE A 272 4.23 -0.38 13.65
N LEU A 273 4.09 0.83 14.17
CA LEU A 273 3.19 1.10 15.30
C LEU A 273 1.72 0.91 14.87
N ARG A 274 1.33 1.41 13.71
CA ARG A 274 -0.04 1.28 13.20
C ARG A 274 -0.39 -0.17 12.85
N ALA A 275 0.50 -0.89 12.19
CA ALA A 275 0.32 -2.32 11.91
C ALA A 275 0.19 -3.13 13.18
N SER A 276 1.01 -2.82 14.20
CA SER A 276 0.93 -3.47 15.50
C SER A 276 -0.38 -3.15 16.23
N TRP A 277 -0.84 -1.91 16.18
CA TRP A 277 -2.11 -1.50 16.77
C TRP A 277 -3.30 -2.21 16.10
N LEU A 278 -3.35 -2.21 14.75
CA LEU A 278 -4.42 -2.89 14.02
C LEU A 278 -4.46 -4.39 14.32
N GLY A 279 -3.30 -5.07 14.29
CA GLY A 279 -3.23 -6.50 14.62
C GLY A 279 -3.68 -6.80 16.06
N TYR A 280 -3.26 -5.99 17.03
CA TYR A 280 -3.71 -6.08 18.42
C TYR A 280 -5.22 -5.91 18.56
N ARG A 281 -5.76 -4.83 17.99
CA ARG A 281 -7.17 -4.48 18.07
C ARG A 281 -8.06 -5.54 17.43
N MET A 282 -7.73 -5.99 16.22
CA MET A 282 -8.48 -7.02 15.51
C MET A 282 -8.57 -8.32 16.33
N VAL A 283 -7.50 -8.71 17.01
CA VAL A 283 -7.52 -9.88 17.90
C VAL A 283 -8.39 -9.63 19.12
N CYS A 284 -8.31 -8.45 19.76
CA CYS A 284 -9.15 -8.12 20.90
C CYS A 284 -10.63 -8.16 20.53
N ASP A 285 -10.99 -7.64 19.36
CA ASP A 285 -12.36 -7.63 18.88
C ASP A 285 -12.83 -9.06 18.50
N ALA A 286 -11.97 -9.88 17.88
CA ALA A 286 -12.24 -11.29 17.62
C ALA A 286 -12.51 -12.08 18.90
N LEU A 287 -11.75 -11.85 19.97
CA LEU A 287 -11.97 -12.46 21.29
C LEU A 287 -13.30 -12.05 21.93
N ARG A 288 -13.87 -10.91 21.54
CA ARG A 288 -15.19 -10.42 21.94
C ARG A 288 -16.32 -10.89 21.01
N GLY A 289 -15.98 -11.65 19.96
CA GLY A 289 -16.95 -12.17 19.01
C GLY A 289 -17.34 -11.18 17.89
N ALA A 290 -16.46 -10.27 17.51
CA ALA A 290 -16.71 -9.31 16.44
C ALA A 290 -17.07 -9.99 15.12
N ASP A 291 -17.98 -9.36 14.37
CA ASP A 291 -18.32 -9.75 13.00
C ASP A 291 -17.21 -9.36 11.99
N SER A 292 -17.34 -9.88 10.76
CA SER A 292 -16.44 -9.52 9.66
C SER A 292 -16.43 -8.00 9.43
N GLY A 293 -15.24 -7.46 9.13
CA GLY A 293 -15.11 -6.03 8.92
C GLY A 293 -13.74 -5.56 8.45
N PHE A 294 -13.71 -4.35 7.90
CA PHE A 294 -12.52 -3.65 7.50
C PHE A 294 -12.11 -2.65 8.58
N TYR A 295 -10.88 -2.76 9.04
CA TYR A 295 -10.32 -1.96 10.10
C TYR A 295 -9.45 -0.83 9.55
N THR A 296 -9.63 0.38 10.06
CA THR A 296 -8.81 1.54 9.74
C THR A 296 -8.21 2.14 11.00
N ALA A 297 -7.03 2.74 10.89
CA ALA A 297 -6.46 3.55 11.93
C ALA A 297 -5.60 4.66 11.33
N PHE A 298 -5.77 5.90 11.80
CA PHE A 298 -4.85 6.99 11.50
C PHE A 298 -3.71 7.06 12.52
N THR A 299 -4.01 6.79 13.78
CA THR A 299 -3.06 6.82 14.88
C THR A 299 -3.20 5.58 15.76
N ILE A 300 -2.23 5.38 16.65
CA ILE A 300 -2.33 4.41 17.74
C ILE A 300 -3.43 4.89 18.69
N GLY A 301 -4.26 3.96 19.17
CA GLY A 301 -5.39 4.26 20.05
C GLY A 301 -6.66 4.67 19.29
N ASP A 302 -6.63 4.69 17.96
CA ASP A 302 -7.82 4.92 17.15
C ASP A 302 -8.81 3.75 17.32
N GLU A 303 -9.98 4.03 17.93
CA GLU A 303 -11.02 3.04 18.26
C GLU A 303 -12.24 3.09 17.33
N ARG A 304 -12.08 3.62 16.10
CA ARG A 304 -13.18 3.62 15.13
C ARG A 304 -13.74 2.22 14.93
N ALA A 305 -15.06 2.14 14.86
CA ALA A 305 -15.72 0.87 14.55
C ALA A 305 -15.23 0.32 13.19
N PRO A 306 -15.09 -1.01 13.04
CA PRO A 306 -14.80 -1.60 11.75
C PRO A 306 -15.93 -1.29 10.76
N ILE A 307 -15.55 -1.10 9.51
CA ILE A 307 -16.47 -0.83 8.41
C ILE A 307 -16.93 -2.17 7.85
N PRO A 308 -18.23 -2.39 7.58
CA PRO A 308 -18.69 -3.57 6.86
C PRO A 308 -17.92 -3.78 5.56
N LEU A 309 -17.52 -5.00 5.24
CA LEU A 309 -16.72 -5.31 4.04
C LEU A 309 -17.42 -4.87 2.76
N GLU A 310 -18.75 -4.93 2.72
CA GLU A 310 -19.55 -4.43 1.59
C GLU A 310 -19.29 -2.95 1.29
N LEU A 311 -19.24 -2.11 2.33
CA LEU A 311 -18.96 -0.68 2.18
C LEU A 311 -17.49 -0.38 1.89
N ALA A 312 -16.60 -1.32 2.18
CA ALA A 312 -15.18 -1.19 1.93
C ALA A 312 -14.80 -1.50 0.46
N VAL A 313 -15.66 -2.17 -0.31
CA VAL A 313 -15.45 -2.53 -1.72
C VAL A 313 -16.20 -1.66 -2.72
N ASP A 314 -16.87 -0.61 -2.28
CA ASP A 314 -17.63 0.29 -3.15
C ASP A 314 -16.72 0.92 -4.20
N ASP A 315 -16.88 0.47 -5.47
CA ASP A 315 -16.03 0.86 -6.60
C ASP A 315 -16.17 2.33 -6.99
N GLU A 316 -17.33 2.95 -6.76
CA GLU A 316 -17.51 4.39 -7.02
C GLU A 316 -16.64 5.24 -6.11
N ARG A 317 -16.42 4.78 -4.90
CA ARG A 317 -15.51 5.44 -3.95
C ARG A 317 -14.04 5.20 -4.25
N THR A 318 -13.64 4.08 -4.86
CA THR A 318 -12.23 3.75 -5.13
C THR A 318 -11.67 4.41 -6.39
N ASN A 319 -12.52 4.97 -7.26
CA ASN A 319 -12.11 5.52 -8.55
C ASN A 319 -11.73 7.02 -8.57
N HIS A 320 -11.88 7.73 -7.44
CA HIS A 320 -11.68 9.19 -7.37
C HIS A 320 -10.65 9.60 -6.31
N LEU A 321 -9.44 9.03 -6.41
CA LEU A 321 -8.34 9.39 -5.50
C LEU A 321 -7.64 10.67 -5.98
N ASP A 322 -8.37 11.77 -6.00
CA ASP A 322 -7.79 13.08 -6.22
C ASP A 322 -7.20 13.63 -4.92
N ILE A 323 -6.06 14.28 -5.06
CA ILE A 323 -5.43 14.99 -3.93
C ILE A 323 -6.37 16.13 -3.51
N PRO A 324 -6.69 16.27 -2.23
CA PRO A 324 -7.52 17.35 -1.74
C PRO A 324 -7.00 18.73 -2.17
N ALA A 325 -7.93 19.64 -2.53
CA ALA A 325 -7.56 20.95 -3.06
C ALA A 325 -6.66 21.76 -2.10
N GLU A 326 -6.89 21.62 -0.80
CA GLU A 326 -6.10 22.27 0.26
C GLU A 326 -4.65 21.76 0.26
N ILE A 327 -4.43 20.47 0.01
CA ILE A 327 -3.09 19.88 -0.06
C ILE A 327 -2.38 20.35 -1.34
N ILE A 328 -3.11 20.50 -2.46
CA ILE A 328 -2.56 21.10 -3.68
C ILE A 328 -2.19 22.57 -3.45
N ALA A 329 -3.05 23.33 -2.75
CA ALA A 329 -2.78 24.72 -2.41
C ALA A 329 -1.54 24.85 -1.49
N MET A 330 -1.43 24.01 -0.48
CA MET A 330 -0.24 23.92 0.39
C MET A 330 1.02 23.63 -0.44
N ALA A 331 0.98 22.64 -1.32
CA ALA A 331 2.11 22.29 -2.18
C ALA A 331 2.56 23.46 -3.09
N ARG A 332 1.61 24.26 -3.59
CA ARG A 332 1.91 25.47 -4.37
C ARG A 332 2.53 26.57 -3.51
N ALA A 333 2.07 26.73 -2.27
CA ALA A 333 2.58 27.74 -1.35
C ALA A 333 3.99 27.43 -0.83
N LEU A 334 4.40 26.17 -0.85
CA LEU A 334 5.73 25.72 -0.40
C LEU A 334 6.79 25.72 -1.53
N ARG A 335 6.42 26.01 -2.75
CA ARG A 335 7.31 26.14 -3.93
C ARG A 335 7.78 27.57 -4.10
#